data_d92800c1cef1faa7c971eba6b8b0b42e
#
_entry.id   d92800c1cef1faa7c971eba6b8b0b42e
#
_cell.length_a   1.000
_cell.length_b   1.000
_cell.length_c   1.000
_cell.angle_alpha   90.00
_cell.angle_beta   90.00
_cell.angle_gamma   90.00
#
_symmetry.space_group_name_H-M   'P 1'
#
loop_
_entity.id
_entity.type
_entity.pdbx_description
1 polymer ?
#
loop_
_entity_poly.entity_id
_entity_poly.type
_entity_poly.pdbx_seq_one_letter_code
_entity_poly.pdbx_strand_id
1 'polypeptide(L)'
;IINPQNSGSALHLVDPGDTDEEIAAARARYVGQVQCIDREVLAAIDEMLEADPDLAIVVIADHGPDSRGTMSTDYEERTDDALIERMAVLSAMRLPSGCAQDGPALTTVNTIRRLASCSLGVDLPAIPDRVFLAPREELNDVPFVEISNRWSSTSAATSR
;
A
#
# COMPACT_ATOMS: atom_id res chain seq x y z
N ILE A 1 7.10 20.06 2.78
CA ILE A 1 5.66 20.08 2.43
C ILE A 1 5.57 20.05 0.92
N ILE A 2 5.14 18.91 0.35
CA ILE A 2 4.93 18.76 -1.09
C ILE A 2 3.84 19.76 -1.48
N ASN A 3 4.18 20.74 -2.29
CA ASN A 3 3.21 21.69 -2.81
C ASN A 3 2.58 21.10 -4.09
N PRO A 4 1.31 20.68 -4.07
CA PRO A 4 0.66 20.06 -5.23
C PRO A 4 0.52 21.01 -6.43
N GLN A 5 0.73 22.32 -6.23
CA GLN A 5 0.58 23.31 -7.29
C GLN A 5 1.83 23.45 -8.18
N ASN A 6 2.98 22.89 -7.78
CA ASN A 6 4.21 22.95 -8.56
C ASN A 6 4.55 21.64 -9.30
N SER A 7 3.86 20.57 -9.03
CA SER A 7 3.88 19.40 -9.90
C SER A 7 2.91 19.69 -11.06
N GLY A 8 3.43 20.05 -12.19
CA GLY A 8 2.65 20.32 -13.42
C GLY A 8 1.98 19.08 -14.02
N SER A 9 1.58 18.18 -13.17
CA SER A 9 0.72 17.05 -13.45
C SER A 9 -0.26 17.01 -12.29
N ALA A 10 -1.48 17.44 -12.52
CA ALA A 10 -2.59 17.01 -11.71
C ALA A 10 -2.40 15.50 -11.47
N LEU A 11 -2.62 15.04 -10.24
CA LEU A 11 -2.87 13.64 -9.95
C LEU A 11 -4.10 13.25 -10.80
N HIS A 12 -3.88 12.98 -12.07
CA HIS A 12 -4.88 12.34 -12.88
C HIS A 12 -4.94 10.93 -12.32
N LEU A 13 -6.03 10.65 -11.63
CA LEU A 13 -6.46 9.28 -11.40
C LEU A 13 -6.23 8.53 -12.70
N VAL A 14 -5.51 7.44 -12.62
CA VAL A 14 -5.27 6.61 -13.80
C VAL A 14 -6.62 6.08 -14.21
N ASP A 15 -7.18 6.61 -15.29
CA ASP A 15 -8.44 6.11 -15.81
C ASP A 15 -8.28 4.62 -16.13
N PRO A 16 -9.20 3.78 -15.63
CA PRO A 16 -9.17 2.35 -15.93
C PRO A 16 -9.32 2.12 -17.43
N GLY A 17 -8.73 1.03 -17.92
CA GLY A 17 -8.81 0.64 -19.32
C GLY A 17 -9.79 -0.52 -19.52
N ASP A 18 -10.50 -0.50 -20.64
CA ASP A 18 -11.42 -1.58 -21.06
C ASP A 18 -10.71 -2.64 -21.90
N THR A 19 -9.63 -2.27 -22.57
CA THR A 19 -8.81 -3.16 -23.38
C THR A 19 -7.47 -3.48 -22.72
N ASP A 20 -6.83 -4.59 -23.10
CA ASP A 20 -5.50 -4.94 -22.58
C ASP A 20 -4.44 -3.86 -22.89
N GLU A 21 -4.57 -3.16 -24.01
CA GLU A 21 -3.67 -2.06 -24.38
C GLU A 21 -3.86 -0.85 -23.45
N GLU A 22 -5.10 -0.48 -23.17
CA GLU A 22 -5.43 0.63 -22.25
C GLU A 22 -5.01 0.30 -20.82
N ILE A 23 -5.25 -0.94 -20.37
CA ILE A 23 -4.79 -1.43 -19.05
C ILE A 23 -3.27 -1.35 -18.96
N ALA A 24 -2.54 -1.79 -19.98
CA ALA A 24 -1.08 -1.71 -20.02
C ALA A 24 -0.60 -0.26 -19.99
N ALA A 25 -1.26 0.63 -20.73
CA ALA A 25 -0.96 2.06 -20.73
C ALA A 25 -1.26 2.71 -19.37
N ALA A 26 -2.35 2.35 -18.72
CA ALA A 26 -2.70 2.79 -17.37
C ALA A 26 -1.62 2.39 -16.35
N ARG A 27 -1.18 1.13 -16.40
CA ARG A 27 -0.10 0.61 -15.55
C ARG A 27 1.23 1.33 -15.78
N ALA A 28 1.58 1.59 -17.04
CA ALA A 28 2.80 2.31 -17.38
C ALA A 28 2.79 3.75 -16.83
N ARG A 29 1.64 4.45 -16.92
CA ARG A 29 1.48 5.79 -16.31
C ARG A 29 1.62 5.74 -14.79
N TYR A 30 0.98 4.75 -14.14
CA TYR A 30 1.09 4.55 -12.70
C TYR A 30 2.54 4.32 -12.26
N VAL A 31 3.27 3.44 -12.93
CA VAL A 31 4.70 3.20 -12.65
C VAL A 31 5.51 4.48 -12.78
N GLY A 32 5.27 5.30 -13.79
CA GLY A 32 5.93 6.59 -13.95
C GLY A 32 5.64 7.56 -12.79
N GLN A 33 4.41 7.57 -12.28
CA GLN A 33 4.04 8.38 -11.11
C GLN A 33 4.72 7.88 -9.84
N VAL A 34 4.72 6.57 -9.60
CA VAL A 34 5.41 5.95 -8.45
C VAL A 34 6.89 6.29 -8.48
N GLN A 35 7.57 6.13 -9.61
CA GLN A 35 8.99 6.49 -9.75
C GLN A 35 9.28 7.97 -9.46
N CYS A 36 8.34 8.85 -9.76
CA CYS A 36 8.47 10.27 -9.42
C CYS A 36 8.33 10.50 -7.91
N ILE A 37 7.29 9.91 -7.30
CA ILE A 37 7.03 10.02 -5.86
C ILE A 37 8.17 9.40 -5.06
N ASP A 38 8.70 8.25 -5.48
CA ASP A 38 9.80 7.56 -4.81
C ASP A 38 11.03 8.46 -4.67
N ARG A 39 11.37 9.22 -5.72
CA ARG A 39 12.51 10.16 -5.65
C ARG A 39 12.29 11.26 -4.61
N GLU A 40 11.09 11.82 -4.55
CA GLU A 40 10.76 12.87 -3.58
C GLU A 40 10.72 12.32 -2.16
N VAL A 41 10.14 11.13 -1.97
CA VAL A 41 10.07 10.46 -0.66
C VAL A 41 11.47 10.10 -0.17
N LEU A 42 12.33 9.55 -1.03
CA LEU A 42 13.71 9.21 -0.65
C LEU A 42 14.50 10.45 -0.28
N ALA A 43 14.39 11.56 -1.04
CA ALA A 43 15.06 12.81 -0.70
C ALA A 43 14.59 13.35 0.66
N ALA A 44 13.29 13.30 0.95
CA ALA A 44 12.75 13.71 2.24
C ALA A 44 13.23 12.80 3.40
N ILE A 45 13.33 11.48 3.15
CA ILE A 45 13.87 10.53 4.13
C ILE A 45 15.34 10.84 4.42
N ASP A 46 16.15 11.11 3.40
CA ASP A 46 17.56 11.46 3.57
C ASP A 46 17.72 12.73 4.44
N GLU A 47 16.96 13.80 4.15
CA GLU A 47 16.95 15.02 4.97
C GLU A 47 16.54 14.75 6.44
N MET A 48 15.52 13.91 6.65
CA MET A 48 15.09 13.56 8.01
C MET A 48 16.15 12.76 8.75
N LEU A 49 16.85 11.85 8.09
CA LEU A 49 17.90 11.01 8.69
C LEU A 49 19.21 11.78 8.90
N GLU A 50 19.48 12.84 8.14
CA GLU A 50 20.57 13.77 8.42
C GLU A 50 20.32 14.52 9.72
N ALA A 51 19.05 14.88 9.99
CA ALA A 51 18.67 15.60 11.21
C ALA A 51 18.60 14.66 12.43
N ASP A 52 18.09 13.46 12.27
CA ASP A 52 18.00 12.43 13.31
C ASP A 52 18.25 11.04 12.73
N PRO A 53 19.49 10.53 12.83
CA PRO A 53 19.84 9.21 12.32
C PRO A 53 19.11 8.05 12.98
N ASP A 54 18.47 8.24 14.10
CA ASP A 54 17.73 7.19 14.84
C ASP A 54 16.21 7.33 14.70
N LEU A 55 15.76 8.14 13.77
CA LEU A 55 14.35 8.38 13.49
C LEU A 55 13.63 7.10 13.05
N ALA A 56 12.44 6.86 13.61
CA ALA A 56 11.52 5.85 13.15
C ALA A 56 10.75 6.38 11.93
N ILE A 57 10.76 5.63 10.83
CA ILE A 57 10.10 6.02 9.58
C ILE A 57 9.20 4.89 9.12
N VAL A 58 7.97 5.23 8.73
CA VAL A 58 7.05 4.32 8.05
C VAL A 58 6.53 5.00 6.80
N VAL A 59 6.64 4.31 5.66
CA VAL A 59 6.06 4.71 4.39
C VAL A 59 5.03 3.67 3.99
N ILE A 60 3.79 4.06 3.93
CA ILE A 60 2.67 3.16 3.62
C ILE A 60 1.79 3.83 2.57
N ALA A 61 1.43 3.09 1.52
CA ALA A 61 0.36 3.48 0.64
C ALA A 61 -1.00 2.98 1.19
N ASP A 62 -2.06 3.74 0.95
CA ASP A 62 -3.42 3.38 1.34
C ASP A 62 -3.99 2.26 0.47
N HIS A 63 -3.68 2.27 -0.81
CA HIS A 63 -4.06 1.24 -1.79
C HIS A 63 -3.19 1.30 -3.04
N GLY A 64 -3.24 0.25 -3.86
CA GLY A 64 -2.65 0.21 -5.19
C GLY A 64 -3.60 0.77 -6.27
N PRO A 65 -3.21 0.72 -7.55
CA PRO A 65 -4.05 1.17 -8.66
C PRO A 65 -5.26 0.25 -8.85
N ASP A 66 -6.22 0.72 -9.65
CA ASP A 66 -7.31 -0.08 -10.20
C ASP A 66 -7.31 0.07 -11.73
N SER A 67 -6.30 -0.50 -12.38
CA SER A 67 -6.11 -0.34 -13.83
C SER A 67 -7.23 -0.96 -14.68
N ARG A 68 -8.05 -1.81 -14.08
CA ARG A 68 -9.19 -2.50 -14.72
C ARG A 68 -10.55 -1.91 -14.34
N GLY A 69 -10.62 -0.95 -13.42
CA GLY A 69 -11.88 -0.36 -12.95
C GLY A 69 -12.79 -1.34 -12.21
N THR A 70 -12.21 -2.36 -11.57
CA THR A 70 -12.99 -3.46 -10.98
C THR A 70 -13.49 -3.17 -9.57
N MET A 71 -13.05 -2.07 -8.95
CA MET A 71 -13.49 -1.73 -7.60
C MET A 71 -14.95 -1.28 -7.52
N SER A 72 -15.53 -0.86 -8.66
CA SER A 72 -16.96 -0.54 -8.78
C SER A 72 -17.86 -1.77 -9.00
N THR A 73 -17.27 -2.95 -9.26
CA THR A 73 -18.03 -4.20 -9.42
C THR A 73 -18.21 -4.93 -8.09
N ASP A 74 -19.11 -5.91 -8.04
CA ASP A 74 -19.29 -6.74 -6.86
C ASP A 74 -18.02 -7.57 -6.62
N TYR A 75 -17.66 -7.79 -5.35
CA TYR A 75 -16.37 -8.38 -5.01
C TYR A 75 -16.18 -9.80 -5.54
N GLU A 76 -17.25 -10.55 -5.73
CA GLU A 76 -17.25 -11.90 -6.30
C GLU A 76 -16.79 -11.91 -7.75
N GLU A 77 -16.99 -10.83 -8.47
CA GLU A 77 -16.60 -10.67 -9.87
C GLU A 77 -15.15 -10.23 -10.03
N ARG A 78 -14.52 -9.74 -8.95
CA ARG A 78 -13.13 -9.28 -8.98
C ARG A 78 -12.17 -10.45 -9.07
N THR A 79 -11.28 -10.39 -10.05
CA THR A 79 -10.23 -11.39 -10.21
C THR A 79 -9.17 -11.27 -9.12
N ASP A 80 -8.42 -12.33 -8.85
CA ASP A 80 -7.32 -12.29 -7.90
C ASP A 80 -6.23 -11.28 -8.31
N ASP A 81 -5.96 -11.16 -9.62
CA ASP A 81 -5.01 -10.16 -10.14
C ASP A 81 -5.46 -8.72 -9.84
N ALA A 82 -6.75 -8.41 -9.98
CA ALA A 82 -7.28 -7.10 -9.63
C ALA A 82 -7.19 -6.82 -8.12
N LEU A 83 -7.45 -7.83 -7.29
CA LEU A 83 -7.30 -7.71 -5.85
C LEU A 83 -5.83 -7.52 -5.45
N ILE A 84 -4.89 -8.25 -6.07
CA ILE A 84 -3.46 -8.06 -5.83
C ILE A 84 -3.06 -6.64 -6.21
N GLU A 85 -3.43 -6.19 -7.39
CA GLU A 85 -3.09 -4.86 -7.88
C GLU A 85 -3.56 -3.75 -6.93
N ARG A 86 -4.76 -3.90 -6.36
CA ARG A 86 -5.34 -2.92 -5.42
C ARG A 86 -4.76 -2.99 -4.02
N MET A 87 -4.44 -4.18 -3.52
CA MET A 87 -4.13 -4.43 -2.12
C MET A 87 -2.66 -4.70 -1.82
N ALA A 88 -1.83 -5.05 -2.82
CA ALA A 88 -0.39 -5.17 -2.66
C ALA A 88 0.26 -3.78 -2.68
N VAL A 89 0.19 -3.09 -1.54
CA VAL A 89 0.66 -1.72 -1.40
C VAL A 89 2.11 -1.64 -0.90
N LEU A 90 2.75 -0.50 -1.17
CA LEU A 90 4.02 -0.20 -0.53
C LEU A 90 3.85 -0.18 0.98
N SER A 91 4.70 -0.92 1.67
CA SER A 91 4.85 -0.86 3.13
C SER A 91 6.32 -1.01 3.46
N ALA A 92 6.95 0.09 3.82
CA ALA A 92 8.35 0.14 4.23
C ALA A 92 8.47 0.73 5.63
N MET A 93 9.35 0.16 6.44
CA MET A 93 9.54 0.60 7.81
C MET A 93 11.02 0.59 8.17
N ARG A 94 11.46 1.67 8.79
CA ARG A 94 12.73 1.78 9.47
C ARG A 94 12.45 2.04 10.95
N LEU A 95 13.06 1.27 11.81
CA LEU A 95 12.93 1.43 13.25
C LEU A 95 14.22 2.01 13.85
N PRO A 96 14.16 2.64 15.02
CA PRO A 96 15.34 3.06 15.78
C PRO A 96 16.33 1.92 16.03
N SER A 97 17.59 2.24 16.26
CA SER A 97 18.69 1.27 16.39
C SER A 97 18.50 0.25 17.53
N GLY A 98 17.75 0.61 18.57
CA GLY A 98 17.41 -0.29 19.68
C GLY A 98 16.36 -1.35 19.35
N CYS A 99 15.78 -1.36 18.15
CA CYS A 99 14.68 -2.22 17.76
C CYS A 99 15.11 -3.25 16.71
N ALA A 100 14.49 -4.42 16.73
CA ALA A 100 14.73 -5.42 15.70
C ALA A 100 14.27 -4.90 14.32
N GLN A 101 15.19 -4.84 13.37
CA GLN A 101 14.92 -4.36 12.01
C GLN A 101 14.28 -5.45 11.13
N ASP A 102 14.65 -6.71 11.38
CA ASP A 102 14.23 -7.84 10.57
C ASP A 102 12.87 -8.41 11.03
N GLY A 103 12.13 -8.96 10.08
CA GLY A 103 10.87 -9.63 10.36
C GLY A 103 10.06 -9.85 9.07
N PRO A 104 9.00 -10.65 9.13
CA PRO A 104 8.14 -10.89 7.98
C PRO A 104 7.46 -9.59 7.55
N ALA A 105 7.04 -9.57 6.28
CA ALA A 105 6.11 -8.55 5.80
C ALA A 105 4.86 -8.54 6.70
N LEU A 106 4.40 -7.36 7.07
CA LEU A 106 3.30 -7.17 8.00
C LEU A 106 2.15 -6.46 7.30
N THR A 107 0.92 -6.75 7.74
CA THR A 107 -0.20 -5.87 7.42
C THR A 107 0.04 -4.48 7.99
N THR A 108 -0.65 -3.48 7.46
CA THR A 108 -0.57 -2.09 7.96
C THR A 108 -0.79 -2.02 9.47
N VAL A 109 -1.75 -2.80 9.99
CA VAL A 109 -2.04 -2.85 11.44
C VAL A 109 -0.83 -3.35 12.21
N ASN A 110 -0.23 -4.46 11.81
CA ASN A 110 0.93 -5.03 12.50
C ASN A 110 2.19 -4.18 12.30
N THR A 111 2.34 -3.48 11.19
CA THR A 111 3.40 -2.49 10.97
C THR A 111 3.33 -1.36 12.02
N ILE A 112 2.14 -0.78 12.20
CA ILE A 112 1.93 0.28 13.20
C ILE A 112 2.09 -0.24 14.63
N ARG A 113 1.61 -1.46 14.93
CA ARG A 113 1.79 -2.08 16.24
C ARG A 113 3.28 -2.27 16.57
N ARG A 114 4.06 -2.75 15.62
CA ARG A 114 5.51 -2.94 15.76
C ARG A 114 6.24 -1.61 15.96
N LEU A 115 5.89 -0.59 15.16
CA LEU A 115 6.42 0.75 15.35
C LEU A 115 6.13 1.29 16.74
N ALA A 116 4.87 1.24 17.17
CA ALA A 116 4.46 1.74 18.48
C ALA A 116 5.09 0.94 19.63
N SER A 117 5.16 -0.38 19.50
CA SER A 117 5.82 -1.23 20.51
C SER A 117 7.28 -0.82 20.72
N CYS A 118 7.99 -0.65 19.61
CA CYS A 118 9.39 -0.23 19.65
C CYS A 118 9.56 1.21 20.16
N SER A 119 8.88 2.18 19.56
CA SER A 119 9.11 3.61 19.82
C SER A 119 8.61 4.06 21.18
N LEU A 120 7.59 3.39 21.73
CA LEU A 120 6.99 3.73 23.02
C LEU A 120 7.39 2.78 24.16
N GLY A 121 8.11 1.71 23.85
CA GLY A 121 8.48 0.70 24.85
C GLY A 121 7.28 -0.06 25.43
N VAL A 122 6.17 -0.17 24.68
CA VAL A 122 4.96 -0.87 25.10
C VAL A 122 4.86 -2.24 24.45
N ASP A 123 4.32 -3.22 25.17
CA ASP A 123 4.10 -4.56 24.61
C ASP A 123 2.83 -4.58 23.76
N LEU A 124 3.01 -4.56 22.45
CA LEU A 124 1.95 -4.66 21.46
C LEU A 124 2.21 -5.86 20.53
N PRO A 125 1.91 -7.09 20.98
CA PRO A 125 2.16 -8.28 20.17
C PRO A 125 1.39 -8.22 18.84
N ALA A 126 1.94 -8.86 17.80
CA ALA A 126 1.25 -8.96 16.53
C ALA A 126 -0.08 -9.68 16.71
N ILE A 127 -1.07 -9.26 15.94
CA ILE A 127 -2.37 -9.93 15.84
C ILE A 127 -2.46 -10.70 14.54
N PRO A 128 -3.36 -11.68 14.40
CA PRO A 128 -3.56 -12.38 13.15
C PRO A 128 -3.84 -11.41 12.00
N ASP A 129 -3.13 -11.59 10.90
CA ASP A 129 -3.35 -10.82 9.69
C ASP A 129 -4.70 -11.18 9.08
N ARG A 130 -5.56 -10.19 8.93
CA ARG A 130 -6.87 -10.34 8.29
C ARG A 130 -7.03 -9.24 7.26
N VAL A 131 -7.57 -9.61 6.11
CA VAL A 131 -7.82 -8.72 4.99
C VAL A 131 -9.31 -8.60 4.74
N PHE A 132 -9.79 -7.38 4.71
CA PHE A 132 -11.20 -7.07 4.52
C PHE A 132 -11.37 -6.18 3.30
N LEU A 133 -12.43 -6.41 2.57
CA LEU A 133 -12.80 -5.67 1.38
C LEU A 133 -14.22 -5.14 1.50
N ALA A 134 -14.46 -3.90 1.07
CA ALA A 134 -15.81 -3.42 0.83
C ALA A 134 -16.39 -4.16 -0.38
N PRO A 135 -17.60 -4.72 -0.28
CA PRO A 135 -18.22 -5.44 -1.40
C PRO A 135 -18.37 -4.57 -2.65
N ARG A 136 -18.67 -3.29 -2.44
CA ARG A 136 -18.74 -2.27 -3.48
C ARG A 136 -18.32 -0.92 -2.88
N GLU A 137 -17.50 -0.14 -3.58
CA GLU A 137 -17.00 1.14 -3.05
C GLU A 137 -18.12 2.17 -2.73
N GLU A 138 -19.22 2.09 -3.44
CA GLU A 138 -20.33 3.05 -3.32
C GLU A 138 -21.34 2.74 -2.20
N LEU A 139 -21.19 1.60 -1.53
CA LEU A 139 -22.16 1.14 -0.52
C LEU A 139 -21.58 1.31 0.89
N ASN A 140 -21.76 2.48 1.47
CA ASN A 140 -21.28 2.83 2.82
C ASN A 140 -21.87 1.97 3.95
N ASP A 141 -22.99 1.29 3.71
CA ASP A 141 -23.73 0.52 4.73
C ASP A 141 -23.58 -1.00 4.60
N VAL A 142 -22.71 -1.48 3.69
CA VAL A 142 -22.53 -2.93 3.48
C VAL A 142 -21.37 -3.41 4.34
N PRO A 143 -21.54 -4.53 5.08
CA PRO A 143 -20.47 -5.07 5.92
C PRO A 143 -19.28 -5.49 5.07
N PHE A 144 -18.06 -5.22 5.55
CA PHE A 144 -16.83 -5.69 4.93
C PHE A 144 -16.81 -7.22 4.84
N VAL A 145 -16.33 -7.72 3.72
CA VAL A 145 -16.12 -9.16 3.49
C VAL A 145 -14.67 -9.52 3.80
N GLU A 146 -14.47 -10.54 4.62
CA GLU A 146 -13.12 -11.05 4.88
C GLU A 146 -12.65 -11.91 3.70
N ILE A 147 -11.49 -11.55 3.15
CA ILE A 147 -10.85 -12.22 2.01
C ILE A 147 -9.48 -12.80 2.35
N SER A 148 -9.17 -12.99 3.63
CA SER A 148 -7.87 -13.45 4.12
C SER A 148 -7.40 -14.75 3.45
N ASN A 149 -8.30 -15.70 3.23
CA ASN A 149 -7.98 -16.97 2.58
C ASN A 149 -7.61 -16.79 1.10
N ARG A 150 -8.30 -15.90 0.41
CA ARG A 150 -8.08 -15.57 -1.00
C ARG A 150 -6.74 -14.87 -1.17
N TRP A 151 -6.44 -13.93 -0.28
CA TRP A 151 -5.18 -13.21 -0.24
C TRP A 151 -3.97 -14.11 0.02
N SER A 152 -4.06 -15.03 0.98
CA SER A 152 -2.95 -15.93 1.35
C SER A 152 -2.55 -16.88 0.23
N SER A 153 -3.52 -17.38 -0.56
CA SER A 153 -3.25 -18.27 -1.68
C SER A 153 -2.52 -17.57 -2.82
N THR A 154 -2.78 -16.29 -3.00
CA THR A 154 -2.29 -15.47 -4.10
C THR A 154 -0.89 -14.90 -3.82
N SER A 155 -0.61 -14.48 -2.59
CA SER A 155 0.72 -13.98 -2.20
C SER A 155 1.80 -15.07 -2.25
N ALA A 156 1.44 -16.33 -2.03
CA ALA A 156 2.36 -17.47 -2.15
C ALA A 156 2.78 -17.78 -3.60
N ALA A 157 1.98 -17.40 -4.59
CA ALA A 157 2.27 -17.61 -6.01
C ALA A 157 3.21 -16.56 -6.60
N THR A 158 3.28 -15.38 -6.01
CA THR A 158 4.08 -14.23 -6.52
C THR A 158 5.52 -14.22 -5.99
N SER A 159 5.84 -15.06 -5.00
CA SER A 159 7.19 -15.18 -4.38
C SER A 159 8.11 -16.24 -5.02
N ARG A 160 7.86 -16.64 -6.29
CA ARG A 160 8.72 -17.59 -7.03
C ARG A 160 9.46 -16.93 -8.17
#